data_436a3bca4a2362581cd3b8b23d6c1c18
#
_entry.id   436a3bca4a2362581cd3b8b23d6c1c18
#
_cell.length_a   1.000
_cell.length_b   1.000
_cell.length_c   1.000
_cell.angle_alpha   90.00
_cell.angle_beta   90.00
_cell.angle_gamma   90.00
#
_symmetry.space_group_name_H-M   'P 1'
#
loop_
_entity.id
_entity.type
_entity.pdbx_description
1 polymer ?
#
loop_
_entity_poly.entity_id
_entity_poly.type
_entity_poly.pdbx_seq_one_letter_code
_entity_poly.pdbx_strand_id
1 'polypeptide(L)'
;CCGTTPEYIRRVGEIAKSMKPVQAERKPYSLACSNRKTVEIHGTLPFAVIGERLNPSGKKFLKEALINGDMDVVSDLAREQVEAGATLLDVNAGVPGIDEKETLKDMVLEVCNSVAAPILIDTSNPEALEAALRIYPGRAVINSISGESVKIETLLPIAKKYGAMFVLLPVDDNGVPETAEKRIEIIKRVYLKAREMGFSKEDILVDGLVMTIASNPTAALETMKVISWCKKTFKINTVIGLSNVSFGLPAREGINSAFLAMAVANGLTSAILNPNNQQMMQCVKAADALVSRDKSALSYIDYYAEKNRRQDNTSEKAEKPQDTVLKSLYDAIIKGDADAAGEMAKHALISGKMPKEIIDKEMIPAIQKVGELYEQKQYFLPQLIRGAEAMEKAM
;
A
#
# COMPACT_ATOMS: atom_id res chain seq x y z
N CYS A 1 16.47 -11.40 -28.93
CA CYS A 1 17.43 -11.33 -27.87
C CYS A 1 18.61 -12.24 -28.10
N CYS A 2 19.75 -11.93 -27.50
CA CYS A 2 21.05 -12.53 -27.79
C CYS A 2 21.03 -14.07 -27.64
N GLY A 3 21.30 -14.79 -28.73
CA GLY A 3 21.47 -16.25 -28.75
C GLY A 3 20.18 -17.08 -28.90
N THR A 4 19.00 -16.47 -28.95
CA THR A 4 17.75 -17.20 -29.20
C THR A 4 17.56 -17.45 -30.70
N THR A 5 17.60 -18.69 -31.11
CA THR A 5 17.40 -19.09 -32.51
C THR A 5 16.06 -19.81 -32.68
N PRO A 6 15.53 -19.95 -33.91
CA PRO A 6 14.32 -20.77 -34.15
C PRO A 6 14.49 -22.21 -33.67
N GLU A 7 15.66 -22.81 -33.81
CA GLU A 7 15.96 -24.15 -33.32
C GLU A 7 15.89 -24.23 -31.79
N TYR A 8 16.40 -23.23 -31.09
CA TYR A 8 16.26 -23.14 -29.61
C TYR A 8 14.81 -23.10 -29.18
N ILE A 9 13.99 -22.26 -29.83
CA ILE A 9 12.55 -22.15 -29.53
C ILE A 9 11.83 -23.46 -29.84
N ARG A 10 12.17 -24.15 -30.95
CA ARG A 10 11.59 -25.45 -31.30
C ARG A 10 11.86 -26.48 -30.21
N ARG A 11 13.09 -26.59 -29.71
CA ARG A 11 13.45 -27.53 -28.62
C ARG A 11 12.73 -27.22 -27.32
N VAL A 12 12.68 -25.94 -26.93
CA VAL A 12 11.90 -25.51 -25.75
C VAL A 12 10.43 -25.90 -25.91
N GLY A 13 9.85 -25.66 -27.10
CA GLY A 13 8.45 -26.03 -27.39
C GLY A 13 8.20 -27.53 -27.33
N GLU A 14 9.12 -28.38 -27.77
CA GLU A 14 9.03 -29.82 -27.66
C GLU A 14 9.03 -30.30 -26.21
N ILE A 15 9.92 -29.76 -25.39
CA ILE A 15 9.97 -30.05 -23.94
C ILE A 15 8.69 -29.58 -23.25
N ALA A 16 8.25 -28.35 -23.54
CA ALA A 16 7.06 -27.77 -22.93
C ALA A 16 5.77 -28.58 -23.22
N LYS A 17 5.65 -29.20 -24.41
CA LYS A 17 4.51 -30.07 -24.74
C LYS A 17 4.39 -31.30 -23.84
N SER A 18 5.50 -31.80 -23.32
CA SER A 18 5.53 -32.95 -22.41
C SER A 18 5.29 -32.58 -20.94
N MET A 19 5.31 -31.28 -20.61
CA MET A 19 5.15 -30.79 -19.23
C MET A 19 3.68 -30.47 -18.92
N LYS A 20 3.24 -30.79 -17.72
CA LYS A 20 1.94 -30.33 -17.23
C LYS A 20 2.12 -28.91 -16.66
N PRO A 21 1.28 -27.94 -17.07
CA PRO A 21 1.31 -26.61 -16.48
C PRO A 21 1.06 -26.68 -14.96
N VAL A 22 1.89 -26.01 -14.20
CA VAL A 22 1.64 -25.82 -12.78
C VAL A 22 0.58 -24.72 -12.64
N GLN A 23 -0.53 -25.05 -11.98
CA GLN A 23 -1.50 -24.03 -11.62
C GLN A 23 -0.90 -23.17 -10.51
N ALA A 24 -0.68 -21.89 -10.82
CA ALA A 24 -0.27 -20.95 -9.80
C ALA A 24 -1.39 -20.76 -8.77
N GLU A 25 -1.08 -20.94 -7.50
CA GLU A 25 -2.00 -20.55 -6.42
C GLU A 25 -2.21 -19.04 -6.48
N ARG A 26 -3.44 -18.62 -6.77
CA ARG A 26 -3.80 -17.19 -6.70
C ARG A 26 -4.00 -16.80 -5.25
N LYS A 27 -3.12 -15.94 -4.75
CA LYS A 27 -3.35 -15.30 -3.45
C LYS A 27 -4.53 -14.32 -3.57
N PRO A 28 -5.37 -14.18 -2.52
CA PRO A 28 -6.52 -13.27 -2.52
C PRO A 28 -6.09 -11.80 -2.34
N TYR A 29 -4.99 -11.40 -2.96
CA TYR A 29 -4.40 -10.07 -2.83
C TYR A 29 -4.65 -9.27 -4.10
N SER A 30 -5.03 -8.00 -3.92
CA SER A 30 -5.03 -7.04 -5.01
C SER A 30 -3.60 -6.60 -5.27
N LEU A 31 -3.16 -6.69 -6.54
CA LEU A 31 -1.77 -6.44 -6.92
C LEU A 31 -1.68 -5.27 -7.89
N ALA A 32 -1.17 -4.13 -7.43
CA ALA A 32 -0.75 -3.04 -8.29
C ALA A 32 0.76 -3.08 -8.47
N CYS A 33 1.27 -2.80 -9.66
CA CYS A 33 2.71 -2.78 -9.88
C CYS A 33 3.14 -1.67 -10.84
N SER A 34 4.35 -1.18 -10.61
CA SER A 34 5.14 -0.43 -11.57
C SER A 34 6.12 -1.37 -12.27
N ASN A 35 7.06 -0.83 -13.05
CA ASN A 35 8.19 -1.59 -13.61
C ASN A 35 9.26 -1.97 -12.57
N ARG A 36 9.17 -1.45 -11.33
CA ARG A 36 10.20 -1.59 -10.27
C ARG A 36 9.67 -2.15 -8.96
N LYS A 37 8.34 -2.08 -8.70
CA LYS A 37 7.76 -2.44 -7.41
C LYS A 37 6.36 -3.01 -7.59
N THR A 38 6.06 -4.05 -6.82
CA THR A 38 4.68 -4.58 -6.64
C THR A 38 4.18 -4.20 -5.25
N VAL A 39 2.94 -3.78 -5.18
CA VAL A 39 2.21 -3.50 -3.92
C VAL A 39 1.05 -4.48 -3.81
N GLU A 40 1.05 -5.24 -2.74
CA GLU A 40 -0.01 -6.17 -2.37
C GLU A 40 -0.98 -5.47 -1.41
N ILE A 41 -2.28 -5.50 -1.71
CA ILE A 41 -3.32 -4.91 -0.87
C ILE A 41 -4.23 -6.04 -0.38
N HIS A 42 -4.31 -6.21 0.95
CA HIS A 42 -5.18 -7.21 1.58
C HIS A 42 -5.41 -6.87 3.06
N GLY A 43 -6.50 -7.37 3.63
CA GLY A 43 -6.88 -7.10 5.02
C GLY A 43 -5.93 -7.65 6.09
N THR A 44 -4.99 -8.54 5.74
CA THR A 44 -3.96 -9.10 6.64
C THR A 44 -2.57 -8.50 6.43
N LEU A 45 -2.42 -7.62 5.45
CA LEU A 45 -1.17 -6.93 5.14
C LEU A 45 -1.18 -5.51 5.74
N PRO A 46 -0.02 -4.85 5.86
CA PRO A 46 0.05 -3.46 6.26
C PRO A 46 -0.85 -2.58 5.41
N PHE A 47 -1.41 -1.55 6.00
CA PHE A 47 -2.33 -0.63 5.36
C PHE A 47 -1.68 0.07 4.17
N ALA A 48 -2.33 0.06 3.00
CA ALA A 48 -1.83 0.70 1.81
C ALA A 48 -2.19 2.19 1.79
N VAL A 49 -1.17 3.05 1.86
CA VAL A 49 -1.32 4.50 1.77
C VAL A 49 -1.21 4.95 0.32
N ILE A 50 -2.23 5.64 -0.18
CA ILE A 50 -2.28 6.21 -1.52
C ILE A 50 -2.10 7.72 -1.39
N GLY A 51 -1.01 8.26 -1.94
CA GLY A 51 -0.69 9.68 -1.83
C GLY A 51 -1.58 10.55 -2.73
N GLU A 52 -2.22 11.59 -2.16
CA GLU A 52 -3.19 12.46 -2.83
C GLU A 52 -2.61 13.77 -3.41
N ARG A 53 -1.31 14.01 -3.27
CA ARG A 53 -0.76 15.35 -3.56
C ARG A 53 -0.59 15.65 -5.05
N LEU A 54 -0.64 14.63 -5.93
CA LEU A 54 -0.63 14.80 -7.38
C LEU A 54 -2.03 14.98 -7.98
N ASN A 55 -3.00 15.39 -7.16
CA ASN A 55 -4.31 15.84 -7.58
C ASN A 55 -4.39 17.37 -7.43
N PRO A 56 -4.63 18.13 -8.53
CA PRO A 56 -4.63 19.59 -8.53
C PRO A 56 -5.81 20.23 -7.80
N SER A 57 -6.82 19.45 -7.40
CA SER A 57 -7.99 19.97 -6.70
C SER A 57 -7.60 20.69 -5.41
N GLY A 58 -7.92 22.00 -5.31
CA GLY A 58 -7.58 22.83 -4.15
C GLY A 58 -6.10 23.21 -4.03
N LYS A 59 -5.23 22.84 -4.97
CA LYS A 59 -3.77 23.12 -4.93
C LYS A 59 -3.38 24.06 -6.06
N LYS A 60 -3.38 25.36 -5.77
CA LYS A 60 -3.10 26.43 -6.74
C LYS A 60 -1.74 26.23 -7.42
N PHE A 61 -0.70 25.94 -6.64
CA PHE A 61 0.65 25.80 -7.14
C PHE A 61 0.81 24.62 -8.13
N LEU A 62 0.16 23.46 -7.89
CA LEU A 62 0.20 22.33 -8.82
C LEU A 62 -0.59 22.64 -10.10
N LYS A 63 -1.72 23.37 -9.99
CA LYS A 63 -2.46 23.84 -11.18
C LYS A 63 -1.60 24.73 -12.06
N GLU A 64 -0.90 25.70 -11.47
CA GLU A 64 -0.01 26.60 -12.19
C GLU A 64 1.15 25.85 -12.86
N ALA A 65 1.75 24.87 -12.16
CA ALA A 65 2.80 24.03 -12.73
C ALA A 65 2.30 23.24 -13.94
N LEU A 66 1.14 22.59 -13.84
CA LEU A 66 0.56 21.83 -14.95
C LEU A 66 0.19 22.71 -16.16
N ILE A 67 -0.33 23.92 -15.93
CA ILE A 67 -0.61 24.89 -17.02
C ILE A 67 0.69 25.31 -17.73
N ASN A 68 1.79 25.45 -17.00
CA ASN A 68 3.07 25.84 -17.55
C ASN A 68 3.91 24.65 -18.08
N GLY A 69 3.43 23.41 -17.93
CA GLY A 69 4.17 22.22 -18.33
C GLY A 69 5.38 21.89 -17.44
N ASP A 70 5.39 22.41 -16.19
CA ASP A 70 6.49 22.17 -15.23
C ASP A 70 6.31 20.83 -14.53
N MET A 71 6.95 19.80 -15.07
CA MET A 71 6.91 18.43 -14.54
C MET A 71 7.90 18.20 -13.38
N ASP A 72 8.84 19.09 -13.12
CA ASP A 72 9.74 18.99 -11.96
C ASP A 72 8.94 19.02 -10.66
N VAL A 73 7.90 19.85 -10.60
CA VAL A 73 6.96 19.91 -9.47
C VAL A 73 6.25 18.57 -9.25
N VAL A 74 5.89 17.86 -10.31
CA VAL A 74 5.26 16.52 -10.24
C VAL A 74 6.25 15.50 -9.67
N SER A 75 7.48 15.54 -10.14
CA SER A 75 8.59 14.71 -9.69
C SER A 75 8.87 14.89 -8.19
N ASP A 76 9.01 16.12 -7.75
CA ASP A 76 9.28 16.46 -6.35
C ASP A 76 8.14 16.01 -5.42
N LEU A 77 6.90 16.30 -5.80
CA LEU A 77 5.72 15.85 -5.04
C LEU A 77 5.63 14.32 -4.98
N ALA A 78 6.00 13.62 -6.06
CA ALA A 78 6.01 12.16 -6.06
C ALA A 78 7.05 11.62 -5.07
N ARG A 79 8.27 12.16 -5.08
CA ARG A 79 9.36 11.78 -4.15
C ARG A 79 8.99 12.05 -2.70
N GLU A 80 8.53 13.28 -2.40
CA GLU A 80 8.11 13.66 -1.05
C GLU A 80 7.08 12.69 -0.46
N GLN A 81 6.07 12.31 -1.26
CA GLN A 81 5.02 11.41 -0.80
C GLN A 81 5.53 9.99 -0.53
N VAL A 82 6.39 9.48 -1.40
CA VAL A 82 6.99 8.14 -1.22
C VAL A 82 7.93 8.13 0.00
N GLU A 83 8.74 9.16 0.20
CA GLU A 83 9.59 9.33 1.37
C GLU A 83 8.79 9.47 2.67
N ALA A 84 7.61 10.09 2.59
CA ALA A 84 6.67 10.19 3.71
C ALA A 84 5.89 8.89 3.99
N GLY A 85 6.05 7.84 3.14
CA GLY A 85 5.47 6.51 3.35
C GLY A 85 4.28 6.16 2.47
N ALA A 86 4.01 6.89 1.39
CA ALA A 86 3.05 6.46 0.39
C ALA A 86 3.51 5.17 -0.29
N THR A 87 2.61 4.21 -0.42
CA THR A 87 2.86 2.95 -1.12
C THR A 87 2.43 3.00 -2.58
N LEU A 88 1.40 3.81 -2.89
CA LEU A 88 0.90 4.14 -4.22
C LEU A 88 0.70 5.66 -4.32
N LEU A 89 0.58 6.18 -5.54
CA LEU A 89 0.29 7.59 -5.80
C LEU A 89 -0.94 7.75 -6.68
N ASP A 90 -1.83 8.66 -6.31
CA ASP A 90 -3.01 9.04 -7.10
C ASP A 90 -2.64 10.20 -8.03
N VAL A 91 -2.77 10.02 -9.36
CA VAL A 91 -2.30 10.96 -10.39
C VAL A 91 -3.50 11.48 -11.17
N ASN A 92 -3.75 12.78 -11.07
CA ASN A 92 -4.86 13.48 -11.70
C ASN A 92 -4.39 14.74 -12.43
N ALA A 93 -4.78 14.89 -13.69
CA ALA A 93 -4.47 16.05 -14.54
C ALA A 93 -5.69 16.97 -14.80
N GLY A 94 -6.77 16.84 -14.03
CA GLY A 94 -8.02 17.57 -14.22
C GLY A 94 -7.92 19.05 -13.89
N VAL A 95 -7.34 19.82 -14.82
CA VAL A 95 -7.24 21.28 -14.74
C VAL A 95 -7.99 21.90 -15.92
N PRO A 96 -8.94 22.82 -15.70
CA PRO A 96 -9.60 23.50 -16.80
C PRO A 96 -8.61 24.25 -17.69
N GLY A 97 -8.77 24.09 -19.02
CA GLY A 97 -7.99 24.84 -20.00
C GLY A 97 -6.69 24.20 -20.46
N ILE A 98 -6.36 22.99 -19.99
CA ILE A 98 -5.24 22.20 -20.52
C ILE A 98 -5.74 20.97 -21.29
N ASP A 99 -4.87 20.38 -22.11
CA ASP A 99 -5.11 19.07 -22.70
C ASP A 99 -4.87 17.98 -21.65
N GLU A 100 -5.95 17.48 -21.03
CA GLU A 100 -5.91 16.47 -19.99
C GLU A 100 -5.16 15.21 -20.44
N LYS A 101 -5.36 14.78 -21.68
CA LYS A 101 -4.79 13.55 -22.24
C LYS A 101 -3.26 13.64 -22.32
N GLU A 102 -2.72 14.71 -22.89
CA GLU A 102 -1.27 14.87 -23.01
C GLU A 102 -0.66 15.16 -21.63
N THR A 103 -1.27 16.04 -20.82
CA THR A 103 -0.78 16.34 -19.48
C THR A 103 -0.75 15.11 -18.57
N LEU A 104 -1.79 14.26 -18.61
CA LEU A 104 -1.83 13.03 -17.80
C LEU A 104 -0.74 12.04 -18.23
N LYS A 105 -0.46 11.94 -19.53
CA LYS A 105 0.66 11.14 -20.05
C LYS A 105 2.00 11.64 -19.50
N ASP A 106 2.24 12.94 -19.58
CA ASP A 106 3.49 13.55 -19.11
C ASP A 106 3.66 13.35 -17.61
N MET A 107 2.61 13.55 -16.81
CA MET A 107 2.61 13.26 -15.38
C MET A 107 2.93 11.78 -15.09
N VAL A 108 2.30 10.85 -15.81
CA VAL A 108 2.53 9.40 -15.64
C VAL A 108 3.98 9.03 -15.96
N LEU A 109 4.54 9.56 -17.05
CA LEU A 109 5.96 9.35 -17.41
C LEU A 109 6.89 9.89 -16.34
N GLU A 110 6.63 11.12 -15.86
CA GLU A 110 7.47 11.75 -14.86
C GLU A 110 7.45 11.00 -13.52
N VAL A 111 6.28 10.58 -13.06
CA VAL A 111 6.14 9.76 -11.85
C VAL A 111 6.87 8.42 -12.00
N CYS A 112 6.74 7.73 -13.14
CA CYS A 112 7.43 6.48 -13.41
C CYS A 112 8.95 6.62 -13.42
N ASN A 113 9.47 7.76 -13.90
CA ASN A 113 10.90 8.05 -13.89
C ASN A 113 11.43 8.36 -12.48
N SER A 114 10.64 9.08 -11.71
CA SER A 114 11.04 9.64 -10.41
C SER A 114 10.97 8.64 -9.26
N VAL A 115 9.92 7.81 -9.20
CA VAL A 115 9.68 6.90 -8.07
C VAL A 115 9.32 5.48 -8.52
N ALA A 116 9.49 4.51 -7.61
CA ALA A 116 9.14 3.12 -7.86
C ALA A 116 7.68 2.77 -7.49
N ALA A 117 6.96 3.68 -6.84
CA ALA A 117 5.58 3.43 -6.39
C ALA A 117 4.63 3.21 -7.57
N PRO A 118 3.74 2.20 -7.54
CA PRO A 118 2.65 2.09 -8.50
C PRO A 118 1.67 3.26 -8.39
N ILE A 119 0.88 3.49 -9.46
CA ILE A 119 -0.03 4.62 -9.51
C ILE A 119 -1.50 4.22 -9.62
N LEU A 120 -2.36 5.10 -9.11
CA LEU A 120 -3.73 5.23 -9.54
C LEU A 120 -3.78 6.28 -10.65
N ILE A 121 -4.54 6.02 -11.70
CA ILE A 121 -4.81 6.98 -12.78
C ILE A 121 -6.21 7.53 -12.53
N ASP A 122 -6.27 8.77 -12.06
CA ASP A 122 -7.51 9.45 -11.65
C ASP A 122 -8.03 10.34 -12.80
N THR A 123 -8.85 9.75 -13.63
CA THR A 123 -9.57 10.46 -14.69
C THR A 123 -10.88 9.78 -15.04
N SER A 124 -11.86 10.57 -15.44
CA SER A 124 -13.12 10.10 -16.00
C SER A 124 -13.18 10.18 -17.54
N ASN A 125 -12.11 10.68 -18.16
CA ASN A 125 -12.00 10.82 -19.61
C ASN A 125 -11.42 9.52 -20.21
N PRO A 126 -12.19 8.78 -21.05
CA PRO A 126 -11.74 7.51 -21.60
C PRO A 126 -10.49 7.63 -22.49
N GLU A 127 -10.36 8.74 -23.25
CA GLU A 127 -9.19 8.94 -24.11
C GLU A 127 -7.91 9.23 -23.31
N ALA A 128 -8.01 10.05 -22.26
CA ALA A 128 -6.90 10.33 -21.37
C ALA A 128 -6.49 9.07 -20.60
N LEU A 129 -7.47 8.29 -20.10
CA LEU A 129 -7.23 7.02 -19.42
C LEU A 129 -6.51 6.03 -20.33
N GLU A 130 -7.01 5.81 -21.56
CA GLU A 130 -6.41 4.87 -22.49
C GLU A 130 -4.98 5.28 -22.89
N ALA A 131 -4.75 6.58 -23.10
CA ALA A 131 -3.45 7.11 -23.44
C ALA A 131 -2.44 6.91 -22.30
N ALA A 132 -2.84 7.16 -21.05
CA ALA A 132 -2.02 6.94 -19.86
C ALA A 132 -1.71 5.45 -19.63
N LEU A 133 -2.70 4.57 -19.71
CA LEU A 133 -2.52 3.13 -19.57
C LEU A 133 -1.62 2.52 -20.64
N ARG A 134 -1.65 3.06 -21.85
CA ARG A 134 -0.81 2.58 -22.96
C ARG A 134 0.69 2.73 -22.70
N ILE A 135 1.08 3.78 -21.99
CA ILE A 135 2.48 4.09 -21.69
C ILE A 135 2.94 3.62 -20.31
N TYR A 136 2.01 3.30 -19.42
CA TYR A 136 2.33 2.89 -18.06
C TYR A 136 2.97 1.49 -18.05
N PRO A 137 4.23 1.35 -17.58
CA PRO A 137 4.96 0.09 -17.65
C PRO A 137 4.67 -0.80 -16.44
N GLY A 138 3.41 -1.07 -16.15
CA GLY A 138 2.99 -1.85 -15.00
C GLY A 138 1.50 -2.16 -14.99
N ARG A 139 0.97 -2.48 -13.81
CA ARG A 139 -0.45 -2.69 -13.57
C ARG A 139 -0.98 -1.55 -12.71
N ALA A 140 -1.58 -0.54 -13.36
CA ALA A 140 -2.19 0.60 -12.69
C ALA A 140 -3.53 0.24 -12.05
N VAL A 141 -4.01 1.14 -11.18
CA VAL A 141 -5.38 1.14 -10.67
C VAL A 141 -6.13 2.34 -11.29
N ILE A 142 -7.26 2.11 -11.92
CA ILE A 142 -8.10 3.19 -12.45
C ILE A 142 -8.92 3.79 -11.30
N ASN A 143 -8.85 5.09 -11.11
CA ASN A 143 -9.65 5.84 -10.14
C ASN A 143 -10.59 6.80 -10.90
N SER A 144 -11.90 6.49 -11.07
CA SER A 144 -12.63 5.31 -10.67
C SER A 144 -13.64 4.89 -11.74
N ILE A 145 -14.20 3.71 -11.62
CA ILE A 145 -15.33 3.27 -12.43
C ILE A 145 -16.57 3.25 -11.53
N SER A 146 -17.50 4.16 -11.80
CA SER A 146 -18.77 4.25 -11.08
C SER A 146 -19.83 3.29 -11.62
N GLY A 147 -20.96 3.19 -10.91
CA GLY A 147 -22.13 2.44 -11.35
C GLY A 147 -22.98 3.13 -12.41
N GLU A 148 -22.55 4.30 -12.93
CA GLU A 148 -23.18 4.99 -14.05
C GLU A 148 -23.03 4.18 -15.33
N SER A 149 -24.13 4.04 -16.08
CA SER A 149 -24.18 3.17 -17.27
C SER A 149 -23.09 3.51 -18.29
N VAL A 150 -22.89 4.79 -18.58
CA VAL A 150 -21.86 5.27 -19.52
C VAL A 150 -20.45 4.92 -19.05
N LYS A 151 -20.16 5.03 -17.75
CA LYS A 151 -18.83 4.71 -17.20
C LYS A 151 -18.53 3.21 -17.27
N ILE A 152 -19.52 2.39 -16.97
CA ILE A 152 -19.40 0.93 -17.11
C ILE A 152 -19.10 0.55 -18.56
N GLU A 153 -19.86 1.10 -19.52
CA GLU A 153 -19.71 0.77 -20.95
C GLU A 153 -18.41 1.28 -21.57
N THR A 154 -17.87 2.39 -21.07
CA THR A 154 -16.67 3.01 -21.65
C THR A 154 -15.38 2.61 -20.95
N LEU A 155 -15.34 2.59 -19.60
CA LEU A 155 -14.10 2.41 -18.85
C LEU A 155 -13.77 0.94 -18.52
N LEU A 156 -14.78 0.06 -18.30
CA LEU A 156 -14.49 -1.36 -18.03
C LEU A 156 -13.80 -2.06 -19.22
N PRO A 157 -14.19 -1.85 -20.49
CA PRO A 157 -13.45 -2.41 -21.62
C PRO A 157 -12.00 -1.95 -21.69
N ILE A 158 -11.73 -0.67 -21.38
CA ILE A 158 -10.37 -0.13 -21.32
C ILE A 158 -9.59 -0.81 -20.19
N ALA A 159 -10.17 -0.90 -18.98
CA ALA A 159 -9.55 -1.61 -17.86
C ALA A 159 -9.19 -3.07 -18.22
N LYS A 160 -10.09 -3.77 -18.90
CA LYS A 160 -9.87 -5.15 -19.36
C LYS A 160 -8.77 -5.24 -20.40
N LYS A 161 -8.75 -4.34 -21.37
CA LYS A 161 -7.76 -4.30 -22.46
C LYS A 161 -6.34 -4.19 -21.93
N TYR A 162 -6.12 -3.38 -20.88
CA TYR A 162 -4.80 -3.14 -20.29
C TYR A 162 -4.51 -3.99 -19.04
N GLY A 163 -5.46 -4.84 -18.60
CA GLY A 163 -5.31 -5.66 -17.40
C GLY A 163 -5.20 -4.83 -16.12
N ALA A 164 -5.71 -3.60 -16.13
CA ALA A 164 -5.67 -2.70 -15.00
C ALA A 164 -6.65 -3.14 -13.91
N MET A 165 -6.31 -2.82 -12.65
CA MET A 165 -7.27 -2.81 -11.54
C MET A 165 -8.13 -1.55 -11.62
N PHE A 166 -9.22 -1.52 -10.86
CA PHE A 166 -9.99 -0.29 -10.72
C PHE A 166 -10.62 -0.13 -9.34
N VAL A 167 -10.85 1.12 -8.98
CA VAL A 167 -11.69 1.52 -7.86
C VAL A 167 -13.14 1.48 -8.32
N LEU A 168 -13.98 0.68 -7.64
CA LEU A 168 -15.41 0.63 -7.87
C LEU A 168 -16.07 1.68 -6.96
N LEU A 169 -16.55 2.77 -7.56
CA LEU A 169 -17.25 3.85 -6.87
C LEU A 169 -18.76 3.59 -6.87
N PRO A 170 -19.41 3.43 -5.71
CA PRO A 170 -20.84 3.09 -5.63
C PRO A 170 -21.75 4.32 -5.79
N VAL A 171 -21.62 4.99 -6.93
CA VAL A 171 -22.50 6.07 -7.42
C VAL A 171 -23.09 5.59 -8.73
N ASP A 172 -24.34 5.91 -9.05
CA ASP A 172 -24.97 5.52 -10.30
C ASP A 172 -25.78 6.67 -10.94
N ASP A 173 -26.50 6.37 -12.00
CA ASP A 173 -27.31 7.34 -12.76
C ASP A 173 -28.36 8.07 -11.90
N ASN A 174 -28.69 7.52 -10.69
CA ASN A 174 -29.57 8.17 -9.72
C ASN A 174 -28.82 9.11 -8.75
N GLY A 175 -27.49 9.21 -8.91
CA GLY A 175 -26.62 10.05 -8.08
C GLY A 175 -25.98 9.32 -6.91
N VAL A 176 -25.64 10.07 -5.86
CA VAL A 176 -24.91 9.59 -4.68
C VAL A 176 -25.85 8.94 -3.68
N PRO A 177 -25.71 7.62 -3.40
CA PRO A 177 -26.58 6.93 -2.43
C PRO A 177 -26.23 7.29 -1.00
N GLU A 178 -27.24 7.64 -0.20
CA GLU A 178 -27.06 8.03 1.20
C GLU A 178 -26.81 6.83 2.13
N THR A 179 -27.43 5.67 1.87
CA THR A 179 -27.40 4.51 2.76
C THR A 179 -26.44 3.42 2.28
N ALA A 180 -25.91 2.64 3.21
CA ALA A 180 -25.02 1.52 2.93
C ALA A 180 -25.70 0.45 2.08
N GLU A 181 -26.99 0.20 2.28
CA GLU A 181 -27.76 -0.81 1.54
C GLU A 181 -27.78 -0.47 0.05
N LYS A 182 -28.08 0.78 -0.31
CA LYS A 182 -28.08 1.24 -1.71
C LYS A 182 -26.68 1.20 -2.32
N ARG A 183 -25.66 1.57 -1.55
CA ARG A 183 -24.25 1.44 -2.01
C ARG A 183 -23.90 -0.01 -2.30
N ILE A 184 -24.27 -0.94 -1.43
CA ILE A 184 -24.05 -2.38 -1.58
C ILE A 184 -24.77 -2.94 -2.82
N GLU A 185 -25.97 -2.47 -3.13
CA GLU A 185 -26.71 -2.85 -4.35
C GLU A 185 -25.95 -2.44 -5.60
N ILE A 186 -25.46 -1.20 -5.65
CA ILE A 186 -24.64 -0.69 -6.77
C ILE A 186 -23.33 -1.52 -6.89
N ILE A 187 -22.63 -1.76 -5.78
CA ILE A 187 -21.41 -2.56 -5.76
C ILE A 187 -21.64 -3.95 -6.37
N LYS A 188 -22.71 -4.64 -5.94
CA LYS A 188 -23.05 -5.96 -6.47
C LYS A 188 -23.33 -5.92 -7.97
N ARG A 189 -24.09 -4.93 -8.42
CA ARG A 189 -24.45 -4.75 -9.84
C ARG A 189 -23.19 -4.53 -10.71
N VAL A 190 -22.34 -3.58 -10.33
CA VAL A 190 -21.10 -3.28 -11.07
C VAL A 190 -20.15 -4.48 -11.06
N TYR A 191 -20.01 -5.14 -9.90
CA TYR A 191 -19.19 -6.34 -9.79
C TYR A 191 -19.66 -7.48 -10.71
N LEU A 192 -20.97 -7.69 -10.85
CA LEU A 192 -21.51 -8.70 -11.75
C LEU A 192 -21.12 -8.41 -13.20
N LYS A 193 -21.24 -7.15 -13.63
CA LYS A 193 -20.81 -6.71 -14.97
C LYS A 193 -19.30 -6.89 -15.18
N ALA A 194 -18.49 -6.50 -14.22
CA ALA A 194 -17.04 -6.72 -14.27
C ALA A 194 -16.70 -8.22 -14.35
N ARG A 195 -17.38 -9.07 -13.59
CA ARG A 195 -17.18 -10.53 -13.60
C ARG A 195 -17.55 -11.15 -14.96
N GLU A 196 -18.61 -10.71 -15.60
CA GLU A 196 -18.97 -11.11 -16.97
C GLU A 196 -17.81 -10.86 -17.96
N MET A 197 -17.03 -9.80 -17.73
CA MET A 197 -15.84 -9.45 -18.52
C MET A 197 -14.56 -10.16 -18.03
N GLY A 198 -14.66 -11.04 -17.01
CA GLY A 198 -13.54 -11.83 -16.49
C GLY A 198 -12.67 -11.11 -15.47
N PHE A 199 -13.17 -10.09 -14.78
CA PHE A 199 -12.53 -9.54 -13.60
C PHE A 199 -12.81 -10.41 -12.37
N SER A 200 -11.85 -10.48 -11.47
CA SER A 200 -11.98 -11.11 -10.16
C SER A 200 -12.11 -10.05 -9.06
N LYS A 201 -12.33 -10.46 -7.81
CA LYS A 201 -12.39 -9.53 -6.69
C LYS A 201 -11.06 -8.85 -6.42
N GLU A 202 -9.98 -9.53 -6.72
CA GLU A 202 -8.61 -9.04 -6.55
C GLU A 202 -8.26 -7.90 -7.54
N ASP A 203 -9.04 -7.77 -8.61
CA ASP A 203 -8.89 -6.69 -9.60
C ASP A 203 -9.60 -5.39 -9.19
N ILE A 204 -10.33 -5.41 -8.06
CA ILE A 204 -11.25 -4.33 -7.68
C ILE A 204 -10.96 -3.87 -6.25
N LEU A 205 -10.89 -2.56 -6.06
CA LEU A 205 -10.96 -1.90 -4.75
C LEU A 205 -12.31 -1.21 -4.63
N VAL A 206 -13.12 -1.58 -3.65
CA VAL A 206 -14.43 -0.93 -3.45
C VAL A 206 -14.24 0.37 -2.68
N ASP A 207 -14.69 1.49 -3.22
CA ASP A 207 -14.76 2.74 -2.48
C ASP A 207 -15.91 2.70 -1.46
N GLY A 208 -15.57 2.96 -0.19
CA GLY A 208 -16.56 3.06 0.87
C GLY A 208 -17.50 4.26 0.74
N LEU A 209 -17.23 5.18 -0.18
CA LEU A 209 -17.95 6.42 -0.46
C LEU A 209 -18.06 7.32 0.78
N VAL A 210 -17.00 8.07 1.04
CA VAL A 210 -16.94 9.01 2.17
C VAL A 210 -17.62 10.32 1.83
N MET A 211 -18.64 10.66 2.58
CA MET A 211 -19.32 11.96 2.53
C MET A 211 -18.99 12.76 3.79
N THR A 212 -19.08 14.09 3.71
CA THR A 212 -18.82 14.94 4.88
C THR A 212 -19.90 14.81 5.93
N ILE A 213 -19.48 14.69 7.19
CA ILE A 213 -20.40 14.68 8.34
C ILE A 213 -21.02 16.06 8.59
N ALA A 214 -20.51 17.13 7.97
CA ALA A 214 -21.09 18.46 8.05
C ALA A 214 -22.47 18.54 7.38
N SER A 215 -22.70 17.80 6.30
CA SER A 215 -23.99 17.75 5.59
C SER A 215 -24.84 16.53 5.96
N ASN A 216 -24.21 15.43 6.34
CA ASN A 216 -24.91 14.21 6.74
C ASN A 216 -24.25 13.59 7.99
N PRO A 217 -24.85 13.75 9.19
CA PRO A 217 -24.27 13.26 10.45
C PRO A 217 -24.04 11.75 10.50
N THR A 218 -24.77 10.96 9.72
CA THR A 218 -24.64 9.49 9.69
C THR A 218 -23.66 9.00 8.61
N ALA A 219 -23.13 9.89 7.75
CA ALA A 219 -22.29 9.52 6.60
C ALA A 219 -21.11 8.62 6.97
N ALA A 220 -20.42 8.92 8.06
CA ALA A 220 -19.30 8.11 8.53
C ALA A 220 -19.72 6.67 8.89
N LEU A 221 -20.87 6.51 9.56
CA LEU A 221 -21.40 5.21 9.95
C LEU A 221 -21.84 4.39 8.73
N GLU A 222 -22.44 5.03 7.73
CA GLU A 222 -22.82 4.36 6.48
C GLU A 222 -21.57 3.84 5.72
N THR A 223 -20.49 4.62 5.69
CA THR A 223 -19.22 4.17 5.13
C THR A 223 -18.65 2.97 5.89
N MET A 224 -18.69 2.98 7.24
CA MET A 224 -18.25 1.85 8.07
C MET A 224 -19.04 0.56 7.80
N LYS A 225 -20.37 0.66 7.60
CA LYS A 225 -21.20 -0.49 7.24
C LYS A 225 -20.78 -1.10 5.91
N VAL A 226 -20.49 -0.29 4.88
CA VAL A 226 -20.00 -0.76 3.58
C VAL A 226 -18.65 -1.46 3.73
N ILE A 227 -17.67 -0.85 4.41
CA ILE A 227 -16.35 -1.44 4.64
C ILE A 227 -16.47 -2.78 5.40
N SER A 228 -17.27 -2.81 6.47
CA SER A 228 -17.51 -4.03 7.26
C SER A 228 -18.17 -5.14 6.42
N TRP A 229 -19.13 -4.80 5.57
CA TRP A 229 -19.74 -5.74 4.64
C TRP A 229 -18.75 -6.26 3.61
N CYS A 230 -17.92 -5.39 3.02
CA CYS A 230 -16.84 -5.77 2.10
C CYS A 230 -15.89 -6.78 2.76
N LYS A 231 -15.46 -6.54 4.00
CA LYS A 231 -14.58 -7.45 4.74
C LYS A 231 -15.25 -8.78 5.09
N LYS A 232 -16.43 -8.72 5.73
CA LYS A 232 -17.05 -9.90 6.35
C LYS A 232 -17.80 -10.78 5.37
N THR A 233 -18.55 -10.17 4.45
CA THR A 233 -19.50 -10.86 3.58
C THR A 233 -18.96 -11.00 2.16
N PHE A 234 -18.56 -9.90 1.56
CA PHE A 234 -18.20 -9.88 0.15
C PHE A 234 -16.77 -10.33 -0.11
N LYS A 235 -15.88 -10.22 0.88
CA LYS A 235 -14.46 -10.60 0.82
C LYS A 235 -13.73 -9.89 -0.33
N ILE A 236 -13.73 -8.57 -0.30
CA ILE A 236 -13.11 -7.70 -1.29
C ILE A 236 -12.34 -6.57 -0.57
N ASN A 237 -11.26 -6.12 -1.18
CA ASN A 237 -10.47 -5.00 -0.67
C ASN A 237 -11.18 -3.66 -0.88
N THR A 238 -10.85 -2.70 -0.03
CA THR A 238 -11.55 -1.40 0.03
C THR A 238 -10.58 -0.23 0.00
N VAL A 239 -11.06 0.89 -0.51
CA VAL A 239 -10.38 2.19 -0.52
C VAL A 239 -11.35 3.29 -0.09
N ILE A 240 -10.83 4.40 0.41
CA ILE A 240 -11.61 5.62 0.66
C ILE A 240 -10.77 6.86 0.34
N GLY A 241 -11.43 7.95 -0.08
CA GLY A 241 -10.90 9.30 -0.03
C GLY A 241 -11.10 9.87 1.38
N LEU A 242 -10.09 9.73 2.25
CA LEU A 242 -10.20 9.98 3.69
C LEU A 242 -10.66 11.40 4.03
N SER A 243 -10.08 12.40 3.37
CA SER A 243 -10.26 13.81 3.70
C SER A 243 -11.69 14.33 3.49
N ASN A 244 -12.53 13.59 2.78
CA ASN A 244 -13.91 13.96 2.50
C ASN A 244 -14.78 13.98 3.76
N VAL A 245 -14.51 13.14 4.77
CA VAL A 245 -15.31 13.03 5.99
C VAL A 245 -15.41 14.36 6.73
N SER A 246 -14.36 15.16 6.73
CA SER A 246 -14.24 16.41 7.47
C SER A 246 -14.36 17.67 6.59
N PHE A 247 -14.77 17.51 5.33
CA PHE A 247 -14.88 18.66 4.42
C PHE A 247 -15.85 19.72 5.00
N GLY A 248 -15.39 20.98 5.02
CA GLY A 248 -16.16 22.11 5.57
C GLY A 248 -16.07 22.26 7.09
N LEU A 249 -15.34 21.40 7.81
CA LEU A 249 -15.18 21.47 9.26
C LEU A 249 -13.82 22.07 9.67
N PRO A 250 -13.72 22.68 10.85
CA PRO A 250 -12.44 23.13 11.42
C PRO A 250 -11.66 21.93 12.00
N ALA A 251 -10.36 22.10 12.25
CA ALA A 251 -9.48 21.13 12.90
C ALA A 251 -9.61 19.70 12.33
N ARG A 252 -9.62 19.59 11.01
CA ARG A 252 -9.92 18.39 10.24
C ARG A 252 -9.09 17.17 10.61
N GLU A 253 -7.86 17.38 11.06
CA GLU A 253 -6.90 16.31 11.35
C GLU A 253 -7.39 15.36 12.45
N GLY A 254 -8.03 15.89 13.51
CA GLY A 254 -8.60 15.08 14.59
C GLY A 254 -9.70 14.15 14.08
N ILE A 255 -10.64 14.69 13.27
CA ILE A 255 -11.73 13.91 12.68
C ILE A 255 -11.17 12.86 11.71
N ASN A 256 -10.24 13.25 10.84
CA ASN A 256 -9.62 12.35 9.86
C ASN A 256 -8.89 11.20 10.54
N SER A 257 -8.12 11.45 11.60
CA SER A 257 -7.40 10.42 12.35
C SER A 257 -8.37 9.45 13.04
N ALA A 258 -9.38 9.96 13.74
CA ALA A 258 -10.38 9.13 14.40
C ALA A 258 -11.15 8.27 13.38
N PHE A 259 -11.57 8.86 12.27
CA PHE A 259 -12.28 8.15 11.19
C PHE A 259 -11.40 7.07 10.54
N LEU A 260 -10.13 7.34 10.29
CA LEU A 260 -9.19 6.36 9.76
C LEU A 260 -9.05 5.15 10.68
N ALA A 261 -8.83 5.38 11.98
CA ALA A 261 -8.72 4.29 12.96
C ALA A 261 -10.01 3.43 13.01
N MET A 262 -11.18 4.07 13.01
CA MET A 262 -12.47 3.38 12.95
C MET A 262 -12.61 2.56 11.65
N ALA A 263 -12.22 3.12 10.50
CA ALA A 263 -12.32 2.45 9.22
C ALA A 263 -11.40 1.23 9.12
N VAL A 264 -10.14 1.36 9.60
CA VAL A 264 -9.18 0.24 9.66
C VAL A 264 -9.71 -0.88 10.56
N ALA A 265 -10.27 -0.56 11.72
CA ALA A 265 -10.91 -1.54 12.62
C ALA A 265 -12.08 -2.28 11.94
N ASN A 266 -12.86 -1.59 11.09
CA ASN A 266 -13.92 -2.19 10.29
C ASN A 266 -13.43 -2.97 9.07
N GLY A 267 -12.14 -2.88 8.71
CA GLY A 267 -11.54 -3.69 7.66
C GLY A 267 -11.06 -2.95 6.42
N LEU A 268 -10.98 -1.62 6.48
CA LEU A 268 -10.39 -0.83 5.40
C LEU A 268 -8.97 -1.30 5.07
N THR A 269 -8.66 -1.43 3.77
CA THR A 269 -7.35 -1.93 3.31
C THR A 269 -6.45 -0.85 2.73
N SER A 270 -7.01 0.23 2.24
CA SER A 270 -6.27 1.36 1.67
C SER A 270 -7.03 2.68 1.79
N ALA A 271 -6.32 3.80 1.75
CA ALA A 271 -6.94 5.13 1.65
C ALA A 271 -6.09 6.11 0.85
N ILE A 272 -6.78 6.99 0.14
CA ILE A 272 -6.22 8.18 -0.49
C ILE A 272 -6.15 9.26 0.58
N LEU A 273 -4.93 9.67 0.93
CA LEU A 273 -4.66 10.63 2.00
C LEU A 273 -3.34 11.36 1.76
N ASN A 274 -3.09 12.42 2.53
CA ASN A 274 -1.83 13.14 2.48
C ASN A 274 -0.77 12.46 3.38
N PRO A 275 0.22 11.76 2.81
CA PRO A 275 1.25 11.07 3.60
C PRO A 275 2.22 12.02 4.30
N ASN A 276 2.30 13.29 3.86
CA ASN A 276 3.13 14.29 4.51
C ASN A 276 2.51 14.80 5.83
N ASN A 277 1.26 14.45 6.11
CA ASN A 277 0.64 14.71 7.41
C ASN A 277 1.10 13.66 8.43
N GLN A 278 1.98 14.07 9.33
CA GLN A 278 2.57 13.19 10.34
C GLN A 278 1.52 12.53 11.24
N GLN A 279 0.46 13.25 11.63
CA GLN A 279 -0.60 12.71 12.48
C GLN A 279 -1.35 11.58 11.76
N MET A 280 -1.58 11.73 10.45
CA MET A 280 -2.18 10.67 9.63
C MET A 280 -1.31 9.42 9.59
N MET A 281 -0.01 9.58 9.31
CA MET A 281 0.91 8.44 9.23
C MET A 281 1.10 7.75 10.58
N GLN A 282 1.12 8.51 11.68
CA GLN A 282 1.09 7.96 13.03
C GLN A 282 -0.17 7.14 13.28
N CYS A 283 -1.34 7.66 12.86
CA CYS A 283 -2.61 6.94 12.97
C CYS A 283 -2.61 5.64 12.16
N VAL A 284 -2.07 5.65 10.92
CA VAL A 284 -1.92 4.43 10.10
C VAL A 284 -1.11 3.37 10.84
N LYS A 285 0.06 3.73 11.37
CA LYS A 285 0.94 2.79 12.09
C LYS A 285 0.28 2.25 13.35
N ALA A 286 -0.35 3.13 14.14
CA ALA A 286 -1.06 2.74 15.35
C ALA A 286 -2.25 1.81 15.04
N ALA A 287 -3.04 2.13 14.00
CA ALA A 287 -4.19 1.32 13.60
C ALA A 287 -3.77 -0.07 13.13
N ASP A 288 -2.69 -0.20 12.33
CA ASP A 288 -2.16 -1.50 11.90
C ASP A 288 -1.71 -2.37 13.08
N ALA A 289 -1.05 -1.76 14.07
CA ALA A 289 -0.66 -2.46 15.30
C ALA A 289 -1.88 -2.95 16.09
N LEU A 290 -2.91 -2.09 16.26
CA LEU A 290 -4.13 -2.40 17.00
C LEU A 290 -4.98 -3.50 16.36
N VAL A 291 -4.95 -3.65 15.03
CA VAL A 291 -5.68 -4.71 14.31
C VAL A 291 -4.80 -5.91 13.95
N SER A 292 -3.59 -6.01 14.53
CA SER A 292 -2.64 -7.12 14.37
C SER A 292 -2.12 -7.32 12.93
N ARG A 293 -2.12 -6.29 12.09
CA ARG A 293 -1.44 -6.29 10.79
C ARG A 293 0.06 -6.06 10.95
N ASP A 294 0.45 -5.28 11.95
CA ASP A 294 1.83 -5.08 12.39
C ASP A 294 2.12 -5.99 13.57
N LYS A 295 2.75 -7.14 13.31
CA LYS A 295 3.08 -8.12 14.34
C LYS A 295 4.09 -7.54 15.32
N SER A 296 3.78 -7.64 16.61
CA SER A 296 4.62 -7.11 17.71
C SER A 296 4.89 -5.60 17.61
N ALA A 297 4.05 -4.86 16.88
CA ALA A 297 4.16 -3.41 16.69
C ALA A 297 5.55 -2.94 16.18
N LEU A 298 6.25 -3.76 15.40
CA LEU A 298 7.61 -3.45 14.95
C LEU A 298 7.64 -2.25 14.01
N SER A 299 6.77 -2.22 13.01
CA SER A 299 6.70 -1.10 12.06
C SER A 299 6.31 0.22 12.77
N TYR A 300 5.50 0.13 13.84
CA TYR A 300 5.19 1.26 14.71
C TYR A 300 6.42 1.74 15.48
N ILE A 301 7.15 0.81 16.10
CA ILE A 301 8.37 1.13 16.85
C ILE A 301 9.44 1.73 15.94
N ASP A 302 9.70 1.13 14.78
CA ASP A 302 10.69 1.60 13.81
C ASP A 302 10.37 3.01 13.30
N TYR A 303 9.10 3.29 13.05
CA TYR A 303 8.64 4.63 12.64
C TYR A 303 9.02 5.71 13.67
N TYR A 304 8.85 5.42 14.97
CA TYR A 304 9.21 6.38 16.02
C TYR A 304 10.70 6.42 16.30
N ALA A 305 11.41 5.30 16.17
CA ALA A 305 12.87 5.27 16.30
C ALA A 305 13.56 6.12 15.22
N GLU A 306 13.11 6.02 13.96
CA GLU A 306 13.60 6.87 12.87
C GLU A 306 13.28 8.36 13.08
N LYS A 307 12.07 8.65 13.56
CA LYS A 307 11.65 10.03 13.84
C LYS A 307 12.50 10.66 14.94
N ASN A 308 12.78 9.96 16.02
CA ASN A 308 13.63 10.45 17.12
C ASN A 308 15.07 10.70 16.63
N ARG A 309 15.63 9.78 15.83
CA ARG A 309 16.96 9.99 15.21
C ARG A 309 17.01 11.21 14.32
N ARG A 310 15.96 11.51 13.54
CA ARG A 310 15.91 12.71 12.70
C ARG A 310 15.81 14.00 13.52
N GLN A 311 15.18 13.95 14.68
CA GLN A 311 15.11 15.10 15.60
C GLN A 311 16.44 15.34 16.35
N ASP A 312 17.15 14.26 16.69
CA ASP A 312 18.47 14.35 17.35
C ASP A 312 19.60 14.71 16.35
N ASN A 313 19.43 14.42 15.04
CA ASN A 313 20.40 14.67 13.97
C ASN A 313 20.41 16.11 13.43
N THR A 314 19.96 17.11 14.19
CA THR A 314 20.47 18.48 14.01
C THR A 314 21.93 18.60 14.45
N SER A 315 22.54 17.56 15.00
CA SER A 315 23.96 17.43 15.31
C SER A 315 24.42 15.98 15.05
N GLU A 316 25.26 15.81 14.02
CA GLU A 316 26.00 14.61 13.61
C GLU A 316 25.30 13.61 12.65
N LYS A 317 25.99 13.42 11.50
CA LYS A 317 25.68 12.42 10.47
C LYS A 317 25.82 11.00 11.06
N ALA A 318 24.72 10.35 11.38
CA ALA A 318 24.70 8.92 11.67
C ALA A 318 24.32 8.12 10.41
N GLU A 319 25.12 7.13 10.09
CA GLU A 319 24.95 6.19 8.98
C GLU A 319 23.61 5.46 9.07
N LYS A 320 22.92 5.32 7.91
CA LYS A 320 21.73 4.47 7.79
C LYS A 320 22.07 3.06 8.23
N PRO A 321 21.21 2.36 9.00
CA PRO A 321 21.40 0.94 9.20
C PRO A 321 21.21 0.26 7.83
N GLN A 322 22.30 -0.21 7.27
CA GLN A 322 22.30 -1.15 6.16
C GLN A 322 21.50 -2.38 6.61
N ASP A 323 20.80 -3.03 5.68
CA ASP A 323 20.31 -4.40 5.82
C ASP A 323 21.51 -5.29 6.22
N THR A 324 21.77 -5.36 7.50
CA THR A 324 22.92 -6.11 8.02
C THR A 324 22.54 -7.58 7.93
N VAL A 325 23.13 -8.27 6.98
CA VAL A 325 23.10 -9.74 6.93
C VAL A 325 23.42 -10.26 8.32
N LEU A 326 22.53 -11.10 8.85
CA LEU A 326 22.73 -11.75 10.15
C LEU A 326 24.04 -12.55 10.08
N LYS A 327 25.06 -12.14 10.83
CA LYS A 327 26.40 -12.74 10.78
C LYS A 327 26.64 -13.77 11.88
N SER A 328 25.82 -13.78 12.94
CA SER A 328 26.02 -14.63 14.10
C SER A 328 24.72 -14.93 14.84
N LEU A 329 24.72 -15.98 15.66
CA LEU A 329 23.63 -16.31 16.59
C LEU A 329 23.35 -15.13 17.56
N TYR A 330 24.39 -14.44 17.98
CA TYR A 330 24.30 -13.21 18.78
C TYR A 330 23.44 -12.15 18.08
N ASP A 331 23.69 -11.87 16.79
CA ASP A 331 22.91 -10.90 16.01
C ASP A 331 21.46 -11.32 15.84
N ALA A 332 21.20 -12.62 15.64
CA ALA A 332 19.85 -13.15 15.48
C ALA A 332 19.01 -12.97 16.77
N ILE A 333 19.61 -13.21 17.94
CA ILE A 333 18.95 -13.01 19.23
C ILE A 333 18.69 -11.52 19.49
N ILE A 334 19.66 -10.64 19.24
CA ILE A 334 19.47 -9.19 19.40
C ILE A 334 18.32 -8.70 18.49
N LYS A 335 18.26 -9.13 17.25
CA LYS A 335 17.18 -8.76 16.32
C LYS A 335 15.83 -9.45 16.64
N GLY A 336 15.85 -10.49 17.49
CA GLY A 336 14.66 -11.25 17.83
C GLY A 336 14.16 -12.11 16.68
N ASP A 337 15.06 -12.63 15.85
CA ASP A 337 14.75 -13.55 14.75
C ASP A 337 14.89 -14.99 15.26
N ALA A 338 13.78 -15.55 15.74
CA ALA A 338 13.74 -16.87 16.36
C ALA A 338 14.10 -18.00 15.37
N ASP A 339 13.69 -17.90 14.11
CA ASP A 339 13.96 -18.94 13.12
C ASP A 339 15.43 -18.95 12.74
N ALA A 340 16.02 -17.79 12.45
CA ALA A 340 17.44 -17.66 12.18
C ALA A 340 18.29 -18.08 13.40
N ALA A 341 17.89 -17.71 14.61
CA ALA A 341 18.58 -18.12 15.84
C ALA A 341 18.61 -19.65 16.01
N GLY A 342 17.47 -20.33 15.80
CA GLY A 342 17.40 -21.78 15.87
C GLY A 342 18.23 -22.49 14.81
N GLU A 343 18.26 -21.99 13.57
CA GLU A 343 19.10 -22.55 12.50
C GLU A 343 20.58 -22.33 12.75
N MET A 344 20.98 -21.14 13.21
CA MET A 344 22.37 -20.83 13.52
C MET A 344 22.90 -21.64 14.71
N ALA A 345 22.08 -21.87 15.74
CA ALA A 345 22.43 -22.74 16.86
C ALA A 345 22.66 -24.19 16.40
N LYS A 346 21.77 -24.76 15.59
CA LYS A 346 21.93 -26.07 14.98
C LYS A 346 23.20 -26.18 14.14
N HIS A 347 23.46 -25.18 13.31
CA HIS A 347 24.66 -25.15 12.47
C HIS A 347 25.95 -25.08 13.30
N ALA A 348 25.94 -24.32 14.40
CA ALA A 348 27.08 -24.25 15.33
C ALA A 348 27.38 -25.61 16.00
N LEU A 349 26.34 -26.35 16.40
CA LEU A 349 26.45 -27.71 16.93
C LEU A 349 27.00 -28.70 15.90
N ILE A 350 26.48 -28.67 14.67
CA ILE A 350 26.96 -29.53 13.57
C ILE A 350 28.42 -29.23 13.23
N SER A 351 28.84 -27.97 13.37
CA SER A 351 30.24 -27.54 13.19
C SER A 351 31.18 -27.95 14.32
N GLY A 352 30.68 -28.65 15.34
CA GLY A 352 31.50 -29.20 16.44
C GLY A 352 31.70 -28.25 17.64
N LYS A 353 31.00 -27.11 17.70
CA LYS A 353 31.01 -26.26 18.90
C LYS A 353 30.30 -26.96 20.07
N MET A 354 30.85 -26.85 21.27
CA MET A 354 30.22 -27.40 22.47
C MET A 354 28.97 -26.57 22.84
N PRO A 355 27.83 -27.21 23.23
CA PRO A 355 26.62 -26.49 23.63
C PRO A 355 26.88 -25.41 24.69
N LYS A 356 27.68 -25.72 25.68
CA LYS A 356 28.06 -24.76 26.73
C LYS A 356 28.80 -23.54 26.18
N GLU A 357 29.64 -23.74 25.19
CA GLU A 357 30.38 -22.64 24.55
C GLU A 357 29.44 -21.69 23.76
N ILE A 358 28.45 -22.24 23.07
CA ILE A 358 27.44 -21.48 22.34
C ILE A 358 26.61 -20.64 23.31
N ILE A 359 26.16 -21.25 24.41
CA ILE A 359 25.38 -20.56 25.45
C ILE A 359 26.20 -19.43 26.09
N ASP A 360 27.39 -19.74 26.57
CA ASP A 360 28.20 -18.79 27.38
C ASP A 360 28.76 -17.63 26.51
N LYS A 361 29.12 -17.88 25.24
CA LYS A 361 29.80 -16.88 24.40
C LYS A 361 28.90 -16.13 23.44
N GLU A 362 27.76 -16.71 23.05
CA GLU A 362 26.87 -16.08 22.07
C GLU A 362 25.49 -15.77 22.67
N MET A 363 24.81 -16.70 23.32
CA MET A 363 23.43 -16.55 23.75
C MET A 363 23.28 -15.65 24.99
N ILE A 364 24.05 -15.91 26.06
CA ILE A 364 23.98 -15.10 27.30
C ILE A 364 24.38 -13.64 27.02
N PRO A 365 25.50 -13.34 26.34
CA PRO A 365 25.84 -11.97 26.02
C PRO A 365 24.80 -11.26 25.17
N ALA A 366 24.15 -11.98 24.23
CA ALA A 366 23.10 -11.42 23.39
C ALA A 366 21.87 -11.00 24.20
N ILE A 367 21.36 -11.89 25.07
CA ILE A 367 20.15 -11.56 25.86
C ILE A 367 20.45 -10.49 26.93
N GLN A 368 21.66 -10.45 27.49
CA GLN A 368 22.09 -9.37 28.36
C GLN A 368 22.08 -8.02 27.60
N LYS A 369 22.58 -8.02 26.35
CA LYS A 369 22.56 -6.82 25.50
C LYS A 369 21.15 -6.36 25.18
N VAL A 370 20.23 -7.28 24.93
CA VAL A 370 18.79 -6.96 24.73
C VAL A 370 18.22 -6.29 25.98
N GLY A 371 18.56 -6.81 27.18
CA GLY A 371 18.18 -6.22 28.47
C GLY A 371 18.75 -4.80 28.67
N GLU A 372 20.04 -4.61 28.40
CA GLU A 372 20.66 -3.26 28.47
C GLU A 372 19.97 -2.25 27.52
N LEU A 373 19.70 -2.66 26.29
CA LEU A 373 19.03 -1.81 25.31
C LEU A 373 17.60 -1.44 25.76
N TYR A 374 16.92 -2.36 26.43
CA TYR A 374 15.62 -2.09 27.02
C TYR A 374 15.70 -1.11 28.20
N GLU A 375 16.65 -1.28 29.13
CA GLU A 375 16.87 -0.35 30.24
C GLU A 375 17.25 1.05 29.76
N GLN A 376 18.04 1.14 28.69
CA GLN A 376 18.42 2.40 28.05
C GLN A 376 17.28 3.02 27.21
N LYS A 377 16.08 2.42 27.18
CA LYS A 377 14.92 2.83 26.35
C LYS A 377 15.21 2.89 24.82
N GLN A 378 16.23 2.17 24.37
CA GLN A 378 16.53 1.97 22.96
C GLN A 378 15.71 0.82 22.38
N TYR A 379 15.38 -0.18 23.20
CA TYR A 379 14.43 -1.23 22.90
C TYR A 379 13.14 -1.04 23.71
N PHE A 380 12.02 -1.52 23.13
CA PHE A 380 10.72 -1.55 23.77
C PHE A 380 10.33 -2.98 24.14
N LEU A 381 9.28 -3.15 24.94
CA LEU A 381 8.85 -4.45 25.45
C LEU A 381 8.70 -5.53 24.36
N PRO A 382 8.13 -5.26 23.16
CA PRO A 382 8.04 -6.26 22.10
C PRO A 382 9.40 -6.76 21.61
N GLN A 383 10.41 -5.91 21.55
CA GLN A 383 11.78 -6.30 21.13
C GLN A 383 12.47 -7.14 22.21
N LEU A 384 12.24 -6.83 23.49
CA LEU A 384 12.72 -7.65 24.63
C LEU A 384 12.11 -9.06 24.57
N ILE A 385 10.78 -9.17 24.37
CA ILE A 385 10.07 -10.45 24.26
C ILE A 385 10.62 -11.28 23.09
N ARG A 386 10.78 -10.67 21.92
CA ARG A 386 11.30 -11.37 20.74
C ARG A 386 12.74 -11.83 20.90
N GLY A 387 13.59 -11.05 21.59
CA GLY A 387 14.94 -11.48 21.94
C GLY A 387 14.94 -12.73 22.83
N ALA A 388 14.01 -12.78 23.81
CA ALA A 388 13.82 -13.94 24.65
C ALA A 388 13.28 -15.16 23.86
N GLU A 389 12.29 -14.99 22.99
CA GLU A 389 11.78 -16.04 22.10
C GLU A 389 12.86 -16.59 21.16
N ALA A 390 13.70 -15.70 20.60
CA ALA A 390 14.83 -16.12 19.76
C ALA A 390 15.87 -16.94 20.55
N MET A 391 16.15 -16.54 21.78
CA MET A 391 17.02 -17.32 22.67
C MET A 391 16.41 -18.69 23.01
N GLU A 392 15.12 -18.74 23.36
CA GLU A 392 14.41 -19.99 23.66
C GLU A 392 14.42 -20.97 22.47
N LYS A 393 14.21 -20.44 21.25
CA LYS A 393 14.23 -21.25 20.02
C LYS A 393 15.63 -21.81 19.69
N ALA A 394 16.67 -21.12 20.10
CA ALA A 394 18.06 -21.53 19.91
C ALA A 394 18.54 -22.55 20.97
N MET A 395 17.85 -22.67 22.10
CA MET A 395 18.11 -23.70 23.15
C MET A 395 17.58 -25.07 22.71
#